data_2a631158925ceb17de019fec0038c150
#
_entry.id   2a631158925ceb17de019fec0038c150
#
_cell.length_a   1.000
_cell.length_b   1.000
_cell.length_c   1.000
_cell.angle_alpha   90.00
_cell.angle_beta   90.00
_cell.angle_gamma   90.00
#
_symmetry.space_group_name_H-M   'P 1'
#
loop_
_entity.id
_entity.type
_entity.pdbx_description
1 polymer ?
#
loop_
_entity_poly.entity_id
_entity_poly.type
_entity_poly.pdbx_seq_one_letter_code
_entity_poly.pdbx_strand_id
1 'polypeptide(L)'
;MKKMNLSRLVKVFFIVFLPLLFIVLSQSDMVKAGDVSNNISSLTVSSEEITDGGQTTVKFTFDEHAQKIQPGDTLKVNWTSSGTVFGIGFKKTIPLSIDGTYVGDMVITDGSATVTFNEAIKNLQNIRGWGEFEIEGHNDTATDKEHVGKFTIISGARKVELNVKKIATGVNSAPFYLKAGDMHANDPEHILWTLTINAMNLDVDGDVRVEDDIQGGHSLVKDSFSITTTGNKPGYYGGSTAIDDFLAAFPGSTFTVDAAGKITVTIPQSEINKTGVLIFYQTKVENENQKNFLNNTKVWYHVKGEQAVV
;
A
#
# COMPACT_ATOMS: atom_id res chain seq x y z
N MET A 1 -19.44 42.83 -70.61
CA MET A 1 -18.72 42.59 -69.40
C MET A 1 -19.29 43.50 -68.25
N LYS A 2 -20.02 42.98 -67.33
CA LYS A 2 -20.57 43.74 -66.17
C LYS A 2 -19.40 44.09 -65.23
N LYS A 3 -19.03 45.38 -65.10
CA LYS A 3 -18.05 45.82 -64.09
C LYS A 3 -18.56 45.48 -62.68
N MET A 4 -17.93 44.55 -62.03
CA MET A 4 -18.21 44.21 -60.65
C MET A 4 -17.76 45.36 -59.76
N ASN A 5 -18.68 45.84 -58.87
CA ASN A 5 -18.47 47.04 -58.06
C ASN A 5 -17.47 46.72 -56.96
N LEU A 6 -16.39 47.48 -56.83
CA LEU A 6 -15.28 47.26 -55.88
C LEU A 6 -15.80 47.06 -54.43
N SER A 7 -16.90 47.75 -54.06
CA SER A 7 -17.53 47.61 -52.74
C SER A 7 -18.15 46.21 -52.52
N ARG A 8 -18.59 45.49 -53.57
CA ARG A 8 -19.07 44.12 -53.49
C ARG A 8 -17.94 43.12 -53.35
N LEU A 9 -16.80 43.37 -54.04
CA LEU A 9 -15.62 42.54 -53.94
C LEU A 9 -15.01 42.59 -52.52
N VAL A 10 -14.94 43.77 -51.93
CA VAL A 10 -14.48 43.96 -50.52
C VAL A 10 -15.41 43.28 -49.54
N LYS A 11 -16.76 43.36 -49.73
CA LYS A 11 -17.71 42.67 -48.86
C LYS A 11 -17.63 41.15 -48.95
N VAL A 12 -17.40 40.59 -50.15
CA VAL A 12 -17.20 39.15 -50.36
C VAL A 12 -15.89 38.70 -49.72
N PHE A 13 -14.82 39.52 -49.83
CA PHE A 13 -13.54 39.23 -49.18
C PHE A 13 -13.67 39.19 -47.66
N PHE A 14 -14.37 40.13 -47.03
CA PHE A 14 -14.62 40.12 -45.60
C PHE A 14 -15.52 38.99 -45.14
N ILE A 15 -16.53 38.58 -45.94
CA ILE A 15 -17.44 37.48 -45.56
C ILE A 15 -16.83 36.10 -45.69
N VAL A 16 -15.92 35.89 -46.66
CA VAL A 16 -15.31 34.59 -46.92
C VAL A 16 -13.91 34.43 -46.28
N PHE A 17 -13.07 35.46 -46.36
CA PHE A 17 -11.70 35.40 -45.86
C PHE A 17 -11.57 35.61 -44.35
N LEU A 18 -12.41 36.44 -43.74
CA LEU A 18 -12.35 36.64 -42.28
C LEU A 18 -12.70 35.38 -41.47
N PRO A 19 -13.77 34.61 -41.80
CA PRO A 19 -14.01 33.31 -41.16
C PRO A 19 -12.91 32.28 -41.44
N LEU A 20 -12.34 32.27 -42.66
CA LEU A 20 -11.23 31.36 -42.95
C LEU A 20 -9.96 31.72 -42.17
N LEU A 21 -9.68 33.01 -42.02
CA LEU A 21 -8.57 33.49 -41.18
C LEU A 21 -8.79 33.13 -39.70
N PHE A 22 -10.03 33.23 -39.21
CA PHE A 22 -10.38 32.80 -37.84
C PHE A 22 -10.26 31.28 -37.68
N ILE A 23 -10.60 30.48 -38.66
CA ILE A 23 -10.42 29.00 -38.61
C ILE A 23 -8.93 28.64 -38.62
N VAL A 24 -8.08 29.37 -39.35
CA VAL A 24 -6.63 29.15 -39.39
C VAL A 24 -5.96 29.63 -38.08
N LEU A 25 -6.47 30.70 -37.48
CA LEU A 25 -5.94 31.22 -36.21
C LEU A 25 -6.49 30.48 -34.97
N SER A 26 -7.56 29.70 -35.13
CA SER A 26 -8.12 28.85 -34.07
C SER A 26 -7.64 27.41 -34.09
N GLN A 27 -6.74 27.03 -34.99
CA GLN A 27 -5.93 25.84 -34.86
C GLN A 27 -4.84 26.15 -33.81
N SER A 28 -5.25 26.33 -32.55
CA SER A 28 -4.38 25.95 -31.46
C SER A 28 -4.02 24.49 -31.72
N ASP A 29 -2.76 24.19 -31.97
CA ASP A 29 -2.25 22.83 -31.90
C ASP A 29 -2.72 22.29 -30.55
N MET A 30 -3.80 21.52 -30.56
CA MET A 30 -4.13 20.70 -29.41
C MET A 30 -2.97 19.73 -29.29
N VAL A 31 -1.99 20.06 -28.46
CA VAL A 31 -0.93 19.14 -28.08
C VAL A 31 -1.66 17.92 -27.53
N LYS A 32 -1.74 16.88 -28.34
CA LYS A 32 -2.39 15.64 -27.94
C LYS A 32 -1.51 15.02 -26.85
N ALA A 33 -2.05 14.94 -25.65
CA ALA A 33 -1.38 14.27 -24.54
C ALA A 33 -0.82 12.92 -25.00
N GLY A 34 0.48 12.73 -24.85
CA GLY A 34 1.24 11.57 -25.28
C GLY A 34 1.68 10.69 -24.11
N ASP A 35 2.08 9.46 -24.43
CA ASP A 35 2.78 8.59 -23.49
C ASP A 35 4.29 8.84 -23.64
N VAL A 36 4.90 9.36 -22.56
CA VAL A 36 6.34 9.66 -22.49
C VAL A 36 7.11 8.65 -21.65
N SER A 37 6.57 7.45 -21.43
CA SER A 37 7.19 6.42 -20.58
C SER A 37 8.58 5.98 -21.08
N ASN A 38 8.91 6.18 -22.36
CA ASN A 38 10.26 5.95 -22.88
C ASN A 38 11.31 6.95 -22.34
N ASN A 39 10.90 8.03 -21.70
CA ASN A 39 11.77 8.96 -21.00
C ASN A 39 12.30 8.42 -19.66
N ILE A 40 11.83 7.24 -19.21
CA ILE A 40 12.39 6.58 -18.03
C ILE A 40 13.84 6.16 -18.33
N SER A 41 14.76 6.74 -17.57
CA SER A 41 16.21 6.45 -17.66
C SER A 41 16.64 5.32 -16.73
N SER A 42 16.00 5.14 -15.58
CA SER A 42 16.18 3.98 -14.69
C SER A 42 14.87 3.52 -14.08
N LEU A 43 14.78 2.21 -13.81
CA LEU A 43 13.68 1.57 -13.09
C LEU A 43 14.28 0.49 -12.19
N THR A 44 14.06 0.57 -10.88
CA THR A 44 14.65 -0.34 -9.88
C THR A 44 13.66 -0.63 -8.77
N VAL A 45 13.91 -1.69 -8.01
CA VAL A 45 13.21 -2.04 -6.77
C VAL A 45 14.19 -2.03 -5.59
N SER A 46 13.71 -1.74 -4.39
CA SER A 46 14.54 -1.76 -3.19
C SER A 46 14.96 -3.17 -2.77
N SER A 47 14.15 -4.18 -3.11
CA SER A 47 14.46 -5.59 -2.96
C SER A 47 13.94 -6.33 -4.20
N GLU A 48 14.76 -7.19 -4.79
CA GLU A 48 14.40 -8.03 -5.95
C GLU A 48 13.66 -9.30 -5.53
N GLU A 49 13.62 -9.60 -4.24
CA GLU A 49 12.84 -10.69 -3.64
C GLU A 49 12.16 -10.21 -2.37
N ILE A 50 10.86 -10.52 -2.25
CA ILE A 50 10.02 -10.30 -1.07
C ILE A 50 9.27 -11.58 -0.74
N THR A 51 8.78 -11.70 0.49
CA THR A 51 7.83 -12.77 0.85
C THR A 51 6.42 -12.44 0.37
N ASP A 52 5.56 -13.44 0.27
CA ASP A 52 4.12 -13.28 0.02
C ASP A 52 3.50 -12.31 1.05
N GLY A 53 2.78 -11.29 0.59
CA GLY A 53 2.31 -10.16 1.39
C GLY A 53 3.40 -9.12 1.73
N GLY A 54 4.64 -9.32 1.31
CA GLY A 54 5.74 -8.39 1.55
C GLY A 54 5.73 -7.21 0.57
N GLN A 55 6.46 -6.15 0.92
CA GLN A 55 6.47 -4.88 0.19
C GLN A 55 7.85 -4.54 -0.35
N THR A 56 7.87 -3.82 -1.47
CA THR A 56 9.08 -3.23 -2.05
C THR A 56 8.81 -1.85 -2.58
N THR A 57 9.81 -0.96 -2.49
CA THR A 57 9.74 0.37 -3.09
C THR A 57 10.22 0.28 -4.54
N VAL A 58 9.38 0.71 -5.47
CA VAL A 58 9.75 0.92 -6.88
C VAL A 58 10.28 2.33 -7.02
N LYS A 59 11.46 2.48 -7.62
CA LYS A 59 12.08 3.78 -7.91
C LYS A 59 12.32 3.93 -9.39
N PHE A 60 12.06 5.12 -9.91
CA PHE A 60 12.38 5.45 -11.29
C PHE A 60 12.97 6.86 -11.41
N THR A 61 13.80 7.04 -12.42
CA THR A 61 14.27 8.35 -12.85
C THR A 61 13.83 8.59 -14.29
N PHE A 62 13.61 9.83 -14.66
CA PHE A 62 13.23 10.21 -16.01
C PHE A 62 13.92 11.52 -16.43
N ASP A 63 14.07 11.68 -17.73
CA ASP A 63 14.55 12.89 -18.38
C ASP A 63 13.94 12.99 -19.79
N GLU A 64 14.32 13.97 -20.58
CA GLU A 64 13.78 14.19 -21.95
C GLU A 64 14.63 13.51 -23.05
N HIS A 65 15.32 12.41 -22.77
CA HIS A 65 16.21 11.77 -23.74
C HIS A 65 15.49 11.16 -24.95
N ALA A 66 14.24 10.68 -24.78
CA ALA A 66 13.47 10.07 -25.85
C ALA A 66 12.57 11.11 -26.55
N GLN A 67 11.94 12.01 -25.79
CA GLN A 67 11.08 13.06 -26.31
C GLN A 67 10.85 14.16 -25.29
N LYS A 68 10.51 15.35 -25.79
CA LYS A 68 10.10 16.49 -24.96
C LYS A 68 8.82 16.19 -24.21
N ILE A 69 8.78 16.59 -22.93
CA ILE A 69 7.59 16.48 -22.09
C ILE A 69 6.71 17.70 -22.29
N GLN A 70 5.42 17.47 -22.56
CA GLN A 70 4.41 18.50 -22.80
C GLN A 70 3.29 18.41 -21.75
N PRO A 71 2.53 19.48 -21.52
CA PRO A 71 1.34 19.41 -20.67
C PRO A 71 0.34 18.35 -21.13
N GLY A 72 -0.19 17.60 -20.17
CA GLY A 72 -1.08 16.48 -20.42
C GLY A 72 -0.37 15.17 -20.74
N ASP A 73 0.93 15.18 -21.01
CA ASP A 73 1.68 13.95 -21.24
C ASP A 73 1.67 13.07 -19.99
N THR A 74 1.71 11.75 -20.20
CA THR A 74 1.72 10.76 -19.13
C THR A 74 2.98 9.91 -19.18
N LEU A 75 3.53 9.62 -17.99
CA LEU A 75 4.60 8.66 -17.79
C LEU A 75 4.05 7.55 -16.90
N LYS A 76 4.14 6.30 -17.35
CA LYS A 76 3.51 5.15 -16.70
C LYS A 76 4.53 4.10 -16.29
N VAL A 77 4.38 3.61 -15.07
CA VAL A 77 5.00 2.36 -14.61
C VAL A 77 3.87 1.37 -14.38
N ASN A 78 3.91 0.22 -15.04
CA ASN A 78 2.87 -0.79 -14.98
C ASN A 78 3.43 -2.10 -14.44
N TRP A 79 2.60 -2.92 -13.81
CA TRP A 79 2.97 -4.26 -13.35
C TRP A 79 1.79 -5.22 -13.44
N THR A 80 2.10 -6.51 -13.33
CA THR A 80 1.07 -7.56 -13.25
C THR A 80 0.32 -7.40 -11.93
N SER A 81 -0.98 -7.15 -12.00
CA SER A 81 -1.85 -6.91 -10.82
C SER A 81 -2.91 -7.98 -10.58
N SER A 82 -2.80 -9.11 -11.26
CA SER A 82 -3.70 -10.25 -11.11
C SER A 82 -3.04 -11.55 -11.58
N GLY A 83 -3.62 -12.68 -11.22
CA GLY A 83 -3.09 -14.00 -11.55
C GLY A 83 -2.52 -14.70 -10.32
N THR A 84 -1.65 -15.69 -10.53
CA THR A 84 -1.07 -16.49 -9.43
C THR A 84 0.05 -15.74 -8.71
N VAL A 85 0.85 -14.93 -9.43
CA VAL A 85 1.90 -14.08 -8.84
C VAL A 85 1.74 -12.67 -9.39
N PHE A 86 1.49 -11.73 -8.51
CA PHE A 86 1.13 -10.37 -8.89
C PHE A 86 1.50 -9.34 -7.81
N GLY A 87 1.39 -8.06 -8.15
CA GLY A 87 1.60 -6.95 -7.22
C GLY A 87 0.37 -6.06 -7.10
N ILE A 88 0.15 -5.47 -5.95
CA ILE A 88 -0.89 -4.47 -5.68
C ILE A 88 -0.21 -3.17 -5.26
N GLY A 89 -0.56 -2.06 -5.92
CA GLY A 89 -0.05 -0.74 -5.57
C GLY A 89 -0.79 -0.14 -4.39
N PHE A 90 -0.07 0.53 -3.49
CA PHE A 90 -0.68 1.33 -2.43
C PHE A 90 -1.34 2.57 -3.05
N LYS A 91 -2.67 2.58 -3.11
CA LYS A 91 -3.48 3.62 -3.76
C LYS A 91 -3.22 4.98 -3.13
N LYS A 92 -2.59 5.87 -3.88
CA LYS A 92 -2.23 7.20 -3.42
C LYS A 92 -2.08 8.15 -4.61
N THR A 93 -2.35 9.44 -4.38
CA THR A 93 -1.97 10.51 -5.28
C THR A 93 -0.82 11.27 -4.66
N ILE A 94 0.31 11.37 -5.38
CA ILE A 94 1.53 12.04 -4.92
C ILE A 94 1.77 13.25 -5.81
N PRO A 95 1.76 14.48 -5.26
CA PRO A 95 2.09 15.67 -6.04
C PRO A 95 3.58 15.67 -6.39
N LEU A 96 3.87 16.00 -7.65
CA LEU A 96 5.24 16.08 -8.16
C LEU A 96 5.67 17.54 -8.31
N SER A 97 6.89 17.81 -7.89
CA SER A 97 7.51 19.12 -8.05
C SER A 97 8.93 18.98 -8.60
N ILE A 98 9.29 19.88 -9.51
CA ILE A 98 10.65 20.01 -10.05
C ILE A 98 11.15 21.39 -9.64
N ASP A 99 12.27 21.45 -8.91
CA ASP A 99 12.86 22.68 -8.38
C ASP A 99 11.83 23.58 -7.62
N GLY A 100 10.94 22.92 -6.86
CA GLY A 100 9.89 23.59 -6.08
C GLY A 100 8.64 23.99 -6.89
N THR A 101 8.63 23.76 -8.19
CA THR A 101 7.45 24.01 -9.05
C THR A 101 6.61 22.75 -9.15
N TYR A 102 5.33 22.81 -8.73
CA TYR A 102 4.38 21.73 -8.91
C TYR A 102 4.11 21.49 -10.40
N VAL A 103 4.39 20.28 -10.88
CA VAL A 103 4.35 19.92 -12.30
C VAL A 103 3.33 18.83 -12.64
N GLY A 104 2.63 18.30 -11.67
CA GLY A 104 1.61 17.27 -11.89
C GLY A 104 1.48 16.31 -10.72
N ASP A 105 0.69 15.27 -10.93
CA ASP A 105 0.44 14.23 -9.95
C ASP A 105 0.86 12.86 -10.45
N MET A 106 1.36 12.03 -9.54
CA MET A 106 1.50 10.59 -9.73
C MET A 106 0.35 9.88 -9.02
N VAL A 107 -0.51 9.21 -9.79
CA VAL A 107 -1.63 8.43 -9.27
C VAL A 107 -1.27 6.95 -9.29
N ILE A 108 -1.30 6.30 -8.14
CA ILE A 108 -1.04 4.88 -7.95
C ILE A 108 -2.36 4.14 -7.86
N THR A 109 -2.46 3.04 -8.60
CA THR A 109 -3.60 2.12 -8.63
C THR A 109 -3.11 0.69 -8.34
N ASP A 110 -4.00 -0.31 -8.45
CA ASP A 110 -3.62 -1.72 -8.23
C ASP A 110 -2.51 -2.21 -9.17
N GLY A 111 -2.44 -1.71 -10.41
CA GLY A 111 -1.52 -2.22 -11.45
C GLY A 111 -0.68 -1.15 -12.15
N SER A 112 -0.77 0.11 -11.73
CA SER A 112 0.00 1.19 -12.37
C SER A 112 0.27 2.36 -11.46
N ALA A 113 1.40 3.05 -11.70
CA ALA A 113 1.66 4.41 -11.25
C ALA A 113 1.75 5.30 -12.48
N THR A 114 0.87 6.30 -12.57
CA THR A 114 0.78 7.20 -13.72
C THR A 114 1.05 8.62 -13.30
N VAL A 115 2.13 9.21 -13.82
CA VAL A 115 2.41 10.65 -13.73
C VAL A 115 1.63 11.35 -14.84
N THR A 116 0.95 12.45 -14.52
CA THR A 116 0.34 13.35 -15.51
C THR A 116 0.92 14.73 -15.33
N PHE A 117 1.58 15.26 -16.36
CA PHE A 117 2.23 16.57 -16.33
C PHE A 117 1.22 17.70 -16.58
N ASN A 118 1.29 18.76 -15.77
CA ASN A 118 0.42 19.93 -15.89
C ASN A 118 1.02 21.05 -16.76
N GLU A 119 0.32 22.17 -16.89
CA GLU A 119 0.73 23.32 -17.70
C GLU A 119 2.06 23.97 -17.28
N ALA A 120 2.46 23.81 -16.00
CA ALA A 120 3.70 24.41 -15.48
C ALA A 120 4.96 23.83 -16.15
N ILE A 121 4.86 22.60 -16.71
CA ILE A 121 5.97 21.94 -17.39
C ILE A 121 6.49 22.74 -18.59
N LYS A 122 5.66 23.56 -19.26
CA LYS A 122 6.04 24.42 -20.38
C LYS A 122 7.15 25.42 -20.05
N ASN A 123 7.23 25.81 -18.79
CA ASN A 123 8.16 26.83 -18.32
C ASN A 123 9.51 26.26 -17.90
N LEU A 124 9.66 24.95 -17.96
CA LEU A 124 10.89 24.24 -17.58
C LEU A 124 11.66 23.79 -18.82
N GLN A 125 12.97 23.64 -18.66
CA GLN A 125 13.87 23.16 -19.69
C GLN A 125 14.77 22.06 -19.12
N ASN A 126 15.15 21.11 -19.99
CA ASN A 126 15.97 19.95 -19.57
C ASN A 126 15.35 19.22 -18.38
N ILE A 127 14.08 18.89 -18.51
CA ILE A 127 13.27 18.27 -17.47
C ILE A 127 13.89 16.93 -17.10
N ARG A 128 14.13 16.76 -15.82
CA ARG A 128 14.56 15.49 -15.22
C ARG A 128 14.00 15.39 -13.81
N GLY A 129 13.71 14.18 -13.41
CA GLY A 129 13.14 13.93 -12.09
C GLY A 129 13.22 12.46 -11.70
N TRP A 130 12.63 12.18 -10.58
CA TRP A 130 12.50 10.84 -10.05
C TRP A 130 11.15 10.69 -9.34
N GLY A 131 10.72 9.45 -9.20
CA GLY A 131 9.56 9.08 -8.40
C GLY A 131 9.81 7.77 -7.68
N GLU A 132 9.09 7.58 -6.57
CA GLU A 132 9.07 6.31 -5.86
C GLU A 132 7.67 6.03 -5.33
N PHE A 133 7.32 4.75 -5.27
CA PHE A 133 6.06 4.27 -4.73
C PHE A 133 6.24 2.83 -4.24
N GLU A 134 5.28 2.34 -3.46
CA GLU A 134 5.32 1.00 -2.88
C GLU A 134 4.32 0.08 -3.57
N ILE A 135 4.71 -1.19 -3.70
CA ILE A 135 3.86 -2.30 -4.12
C ILE A 135 4.01 -3.46 -3.15
N GLU A 136 2.90 -4.14 -2.91
CA GLU A 136 2.81 -5.39 -2.17
C GLU A 136 2.79 -6.56 -3.16
N GLY A 137 3.58 -7.60 -2.94
CA GLY A 137 3.65 -8.75 -3.82
C GLY A 137 2.89 -9.94 -3.27
N HIS A 138 2.18 -10.66 -4.14
CA HIS A 138 1.38 -11.82 -3.80
C HIS A 138 1.79 -13.06 -4.60
N ASN A 139 1.74 -14.22 -3.95
CA ASN A 139 2.01 -15.52 -4.56
C ASN A 139 0.96 -16.54 -4.13
N ASP A 140 -0.14 -16.62 -4.86
CA ASP A 140 -1.29 -17.51 -4.63
C ASP A 140 -1.09 -18.92 -5.20
N THR A 141 0.17 -19.33 -5.44
CA THR A 141 0.44 -20.68 -5.91
C THR A 141 -0.12 -21.73 -4.94
N ALA A 142 -0.94 -22.65 -5.46
CA ALA A 142 -1.58 -23.69 -4.65
C ALA A 142 -0.54 -24.77 -4.27
N THR A 143 0.24 -24.50 -3.22
CA THR A 143 1.27 -25.41 -2.69
C THR A 143 1.45 -25.18 -1.19
N ASP A 144 1.77 -26.26 -0.47
CA ASP A 144 2.19 -26.26 0.93
C ASP A 144 3.72 -26.17 1.09
N LYS A 145 4.47 -26.21 -0.03
CA LYS A 145 5.93 -26.12 -0.07
C LYS A 145 6.37 -24.68 -0.37
N GLU A 146 7.63 -24.40 -0.05
CA GLU A 146 8.25 -23.15 -0.49
C GLU A 146 8.19 -23.06 -2.03
N HIS A 147 7.77 -21.89 -2.51
CA HIS A 147 7.68 -21.61 -3.94
C HIS A 147 8.05 -20.14 -4.21
N VAL A 148 8.90 -19.93 -5.20
CA VAL A 148 9.24 -18.58 -5.67
C VAL A 148 8.60 -18.36 -7.03
N GLY A 149 7.67 -17.43 -7.09
CA GLY A 149 7.10 -16.92 -8.32
C GLY A 149 7.63 -15.54 -8.65
N LYS A 150 7.33 -15.00 -9.82
CA LYS A 150 7.76 -13.66 -10.21
C LYS A 150 6.73 -12.95 -11.07
N PHE A 151 6.76 -11.63 -11.00
CA PHE A 151 6.05 -10.76 -11.93
C PHE A 151 6.94 -9.63 -12.42
N THR A 152 6.48 -8.93 -13.45
CA THR A 152 7.25 -7.90 -14.13
C THR A 152 6.69 -6.52 -13.84
N ILE A 153 7.59 -5.56 -13.63
CA ILE A 153 7.33 -4.12 -13.57
C ILE A 153 7.98 -3.50 -14.81
N ILE A 154 7.23 -2.68 -15.56
CA ILE A 154 7.67 -2.15 -16.86
C ILE A 154 7.32 -0.67 -17.02
N SER A 155 8.21 0.09 -17.63
CA SER A 155 7.94 1.46 -18.10
C SER A 155 8.75 1.75 -19.37
N GLY A 156 8.05 2.04 -20.47
CA GLY A 156 8.69 2.17 -21.78
C GLY A 156 9.53 0.93 -22.11
N ALA A 157 10.81 1.14 -22.39
CA ALA A 157 11.77 0.05 -22.67
C ALA A 157 12.42 -0.55 -21.41
N ARG A 158 12.14 -0.01 -20.21
CA ARG A 158 12.72 -0.49 -18.94
C ARG A 158 11.86 -1.56 -18.32
N LYS A 159 12.52 -2.56 -17.77
CA LYS A 159 11.88 -3.72 -17.12
C LYS A 159 12.68 -4.13 -15.89
N VAL A 160 11.98 -4.48 -14.82
CA VAL A 160 12.53 -5.17 -13.65
C VAL A 160 11.61 -6.33 -13.26
N GLU A 161 12.16 -7.43 -12.80
CA GLU A 161 11.41 -8.57 -12.28
C GLU A 161 11.48 -8.55 -10.76
N LEU A 162 10.35 -8.84 -10.12
CA LEU A 162 10.24 -9.00 -8.68
C LEU A 162 9.87 -10.46 -8.37
N ASN A 163 10.67 -11.10 -7.55
CA ASN A 163 10.40 -12.42 -7.02
C ASN A 163 9.52 -12.32 -5.78
N VAL A 164 8.50 -13.17 -5.70
CA VAL A 164 7.64 -13.29 -4.52
C VAL A 164 7.72 -14.70 -3.99
N LYS A 165 8.28 -14.84 -2.80
CA LYS A 165 8.51 -16.09 -2.13
C LYS A 165 7.35 -16.46 -1.23
N LYS A 166 6.65 -17.55 -1.56
CA LYS A 166 5.71 -18.20 -0.66
C LYS A 166 6.49 -19.15 0.25
N ILE A 167 6.38 -18.99 1.54
CA ILE A 167 7.01 -19.90 2.52
C ILE A 167 6.20 -21.19 2.63
N ALA A 168 6.86 -22.28 3.00
CA ALA A 168 6.18 -23.55 3.26
C ALA A 168 5.23 -23.39 4.45
N THR A 169 4.01 -23.93 4.30
CA THR A 169 3.06 -24.02 5.42
C THR A 169 3.39 -25.25 6.28
N GLY A 170 3.24 -25.11 7.62
CA GLY A 170 3.44 -26.24 8.54
C GLY A 170 4.83 -26.37 9.18
N VAL A 171 5.64 -25.29 9.18
CA VAL A 171 6.86 -25.26 10.00
C VAL A 171 6.48 -25.11 11.46
N ASN A 172 6.65 -26.21 12.23
CA ASN A 172 6.27 -26.31 13.64
C ASN A 172 7.28 -25.65 14.58
N SER A 173 7.46 -24.32 14.51
CA SER A 173 8.32 -23.59 15.46
C SER A 173 7.91 -22.12 15.63
N ALA A 174 6.62 -21.89 15.88
CA ALA A 174 6.19 -20.53 16.24
C ALA A 174 6.65 -20.20 17.67
N PRO A 175 7.15 -18.98 17.93
CA PRO A 175 7.42 -18.55 19.31
C PRO A 175 6.13 -18.54 20.13
N PHE A 176 6.25 -18.64 21.45
CA PHE A 176 5.08 -18.58 22.33
C PHE A 176 4.27 -17.31 22.17
N TYR A 177 4.97 -16.19 21.97
CA TYR A 177 4.38 -14.89 21.69
C TYR A 177 5.02 -14.26 20.45
N LEU A 178 4.18 -13.77 19.57
CA LEU A 178 4.58 -13.00 18.38
C LEU A 178 3.63 -11.83 18.20
N LYS A 179 4.16 -10.66 17.89
CA LYS A 179 3.40 -9.51 17.42
C LYS A 179 3.82 -9.15 16.03
N ALA A 180 2.84 -8.88 15.17
CA ALA A 180 3.04 -8.37 13.83
C ALA A 180 2.11 -7.19 13.57
N GLY A 181 2.56 -6.26 12.74
CA GLY A 181 1.73 -5.19 12.17
C GLY A 181 1.89 -5.21 10.67
N ASP A 182 0.79 -5.09 9.95
CA ASP A 182 0.76 -5.11 8.50
C ASP A 182 -0.18 -4.05 7.95
N MET A 183 0.27 -3.35 6.91
CA MET A 183 -0.52 -2.36 6.18
C MET A 183 -0.72 -2.89 4.76
N HIS A 184 -1.96 -3.22 4.43
CA HIS A 184 -2.28 -3.76 3.12
C HIS A 184 -2.47 -2.67 2.06
N ALA A 185 -2.03 -2.95 0.84
CA ALA A 185 -2.13 -2.02 -0.28
C ALA A 185 -3.59 -1.65 -0.63
N ASN A 186 -4.55 -2.52 -0.34
CA ASN A 186 -5.97 -2.27 -0.54
C ASN A 186 -6.64 -1.46 0.59
N ASP A 187 -5.94 -1.29 1.74
CA ASP A 187 -6.40 -0.50 2.90
C ASP A 187 -5.22 0.26 3.55
N PRO A 188 -4.62 1.24 2.86
CA PRO A 188 -3.45 1.96 3.34
C PRO A 188 -3.76 2.96 4.48
N GLU A 189 -5.03 3.15 4.83
CA GLU A 189 -5.45 4.01 5.94
C GLU A 189 -5.43 3.29 7.28
N HIS A 190 -5.30 1.96 7.28
CA HIS A 190 -5.29 1.13 8.50
C HIS A 190 -4.07 0.23 8.58
N ILE A 191 -3.67 -0.08 9.80
CA ILE A 191 -2.66 -1.08 10.11
C ILE A 191 -3.35 -2.20 10.87
N LEU A 192 -3.29 -3.42 10.34
CA LEU A 192 -3.76 -4.63 11.02
C LEU A 192 -2.65 -5.11 11.96
N TRP A 193 -2.96 -5.18 13.24
CA TRP A 193 -2.09 -5.74 14.26
C TRP A 193 -2.55 -7.13 14.68
N THR A 194 -1.59 -8.02 14.88
CA THR A 194 -1.84 -9.39 15.32
C THR A 194 -0.98 -9.68 16.55
N LEU A 195 -1.62 -10.09 17.63
CA LEU A 195 -0.96 -10.65 18.81
C LEU A 195 -1.21 -12.16 18.81
N THR A 196 -0.17 -12.95 18.64
CA THR A 196 -0.24 -14.40 18.65
C THR A 196 0.31 -14.89 19.97
N ILE A 197 -0.51 -15.59 20.77
CA ILE A 197 -0.18 -16.09 22.08
C ILE A 197 -0.34 -17.62 22.06
N ASN A 198 0.69 -18.37 22.44
CA ASN A 198 0.68 -19.82 22.55
C ASN A 198 0.15 -20.56 21.29
N ALA A 199 0.58 -20.13 20.09
CA ALA A 199 0.12 -20.71 18.82
C ALA A 199 0.34 -22.24 18.72
N MET A 200 1.33 -22.76 19.43
CA MET A 200 1.67 -24.19 19.49
C MET A 200 0.86 -24.98 20.51
N ASN A 201 -0.07 -24.35 21.23
CA ASN A 201 -0.91 -24.95 22.26
C ASN A 201 -0.08 -25.69 23.35
N LEU A 202 0.99 -25.03 23.80
CA LEU A 202 1.89 -25.58 24.80
C LEU A 202 1.25 -25.59 26.20
N ASP A 203 1.74 -26.50 27.10
CA ASP A 203 1.44 -26.43 28.50
C ASP A 203 2.13 -25.23 29.16
N VAL A 204 1.43 -24.52 30.04
CA VAL A 204 1.95 -23.38 30.82
C VAL A 204 1.80 -23.60 32.32
N ASP A 205 2.72 -22.99 33.07
CA ASP A 205 2.74 -23.07 34.54
C ASP A 205 2.33 -21.76 35.23
N GLY A 206 1.79 -20.78 34.45
CA GLY A 206 1.35 -19.51 34.99
C GLY A 206 0.37 -18.80 34.06
N ASP A 207 -0.20 -17.73 34.59
CA ASP A 207 -1.04 -16.82 33.80
C ASP A 207 -0.20 -16.15 32.72
N VAL A 208 -0.84 -15.80 31.58
CA VAL A 208 -0.22 -15.02 30.53
C VAL A 208 -0.74 -13.61 30.58
N ARG A 209 0.17 -12.64 30.59
CA ARG A 209 -0.16 -11.21 30.51
C ARG A 209 0.51 -10.57 29.31
N VAL A 210 -0.24 -9.79 28.55
CA VAL A 210 0.24 -8.97 27.44
C VAL A 210 -0.14 -7.53 27.69
N GLU A 211 0.82 -6.63 27.53
CA GLU A 211 0.59 -5.19 27.41
C GLU A 211 1.00 -4.76 26.01
N ASP A 212 0.15 -3.98 25.36
CA ASP A 212 0.35 -3.49 24.03
C ASP A 212 0.07 -1.99 23.97
N ASP A 213 1.07 -1.21 23.52
CA ASP A 213 1.12 0.25 23.70
C ASP A 213 1.32 0.94 22.36
N ILE A 214 0.20 1.40 21.77
CA ILE A 214 0.16 2.08 20.50
C ILE A 214 0.86 3.43 20.62
N GLN A 215 1.85 3.69 19.76
CA GLN A 215 2.61 4.92 19.77
C GLN A 215 2.01 5.98 18.84
N GLY A 216 2.58 7.18 18.81
CA GLY A 216 2.03 8.30 18.01
C GLY A 216 2.00 8.06 16.49
N GLY A 217 1.09 8.77 15.82
CA GLY A 217 0.92 8.75 14.37
C GLY A 217 -0.22 7.85 13.87
N HIS A 218 -0.77 7.00 14.75
CA HIS A 218 -1.95 6.19 14.49
C HIS A 218 -2.77 5.98 15.78
N SER A 219 -4.04 5.66 15.65
CA SER A 219 -4.97 5.50 16.76
C SER A 219 -5.79 4.22 16.65
N LEU A 220 -6.17 3.64 17.80
CA LEU A 220 -6.95 2.40 17.83
C LEU A 220 -8.35 2.59 17.24
N VAL A 221 -8.76 1.68 16.36
CA VAL A 221 -10.15 1.53 15.90
C VAL A 221 -10.88 0.63 16.90
N LYS A 222 -11.71 1.21 17.77
CA LYS A 222 -12.28 0.56 18.96
C LYS A 222 -13.05 -0.74 18.70
N ASP A 223 -13.80 -0.82 17.60
CA ASP A 223 -14.67 -1.97 17.29
C ASP A 223 -14.00 -2.95 16.29
N SER A 224 -12.69 -2.84 16.10
CA SER A 224 -11.93 -3.64 15.12
C SER A 224 -11.44 -4.99 15.66
N PHE A 225 -11.67 -5.30 16.93
CA PHE A 225 -11.18 -6.53 17.53
C PHE A 225 -11.83 -7.77 16.94
N SER A 226 -10.99 -8.78 16.65
CA SER A 226 -11.42 -10.15 16.49
C SER A 226 -10.44 -11.09 17.17
N ILE A 227 -10.95 -12.14 17.79
CA ILE A 227 -10.14 -13.09 18.56
C ILE A 227 -10.45 -14.49 18.06
N THR A 228 -9.39 -15.22 17.68
CA THR A 228 -9.48 -16.62 17.29
C THR A 228 -8.73 -17.46 18.32
N THR A 229 -9.33 -18.54 18.77
CA THR A 229 -8.69 -19.46 19.72
C THR A 229 -8.57 -20.86 19.11
N THR A 230 -7.56 -21.62 19.56
CA THR A 230 -7.24 -22.96 19.08
C THR A 230 -6.96 -23.91 20.23
N GLY A 231 -6.64 -25.15 19.96
CA GLY A 231 -6.30 -26.13 20.99
C GLY A 231 -7.51 -26.61 21.79
N ASN A 232 -7.41 -26.54 23.12
CA ASN A 232 -8.47 -27.08 24.03
C ASN A 232 -9.76 -26.27 24.02
N LYS A 233 -9.70 -24.97 23.61
CA LYS A 233 -10.86 -24.07 23.58
C LYS A 233 -10.92 -23.36 22.21
N PRO A 234 -11.24 -24.06 21.12
CA PRO A 234 -11.34 -23.44 19.80
C PRO A 234 -12.58 -22.56 19.71
N GLY A 235 -12.43 -21.35 19.14
CA GLY A 235 -13.52 -20.39 18.96
C GLY A 235 -13.13 -19.21 18.10
N TYR A 236 -14.15 -18.43 17.73
CA TYR A 236 -14.01 -17.14 17.04
C TYR A 236 -14.95 -16.12 17.67
N TYR A 237 -14.43 -14.97 18.03
CA TYR A 237 -15.13 -13.85 18.65
C TYR A 237 -14.86 -12.60 17.80
N GLY A 238 -15.88 -12.00 17.21
CA GLY A 238 -15.72 -10.89 16.29
C GLY A 238 -16.80 -9.83 16.39
N GLY A 239 -16.53 -8.64 15.82
CA GLY A 239 -17.44 -7.52 15.86
C GLY A 239 -17.38 -6.72 17.19
N SER A 240 -18.38 -5.88 17.42
CA SER A 240 -18.39 -4.96 18.57
C SER A 240 -18.43 -5.65 19.95
N THR A 241 -18.81 -6.92 20.00
CA THR A 241 -18.87 -7.72 21.24
C THR A 241 -17.69 -8.69 21.41
N ALA A 242 -16.70 -8.65 20.50
CA ALA A 242 -15.60 -9.61 20.46
C ALA A 242 -14.90 -9.81 21.82
N ILE A 243 -14.63 -8.72 22.53
CA ILE A 243 -13.97 -8.76 23.84
C ILE A 243 -14.90 -9.36 24.91
N ASP A 244 -16.16 -8.96 24.97
CA ASP A 244 -17.12 -9.44 25.95
C ASP A 244 -17.41 -10.94 25.74
N ASP A 245 -17.56 -11.38 24.50
CA ASP A 245 -17.78 -12.78 24.14
C ASP A 245 -16.55 -13.65 24.47
N PHE A 246 -15.33 -13.13 24.23
CA PHE A 246 -14.11 -13.80 24.65
C PHE A 246 -14.02 -13.93 26.17
N LEU A 247 -14.29 -12.86 26.92
CA LEU A 247 -14.26 -12.88 28.40
C LEU A 247 -15.30 -13.83 28.98
N ALA A 248 -16.46 -13.94 28.34
CA ALA A 248 -17.48 -14.92 28.75
C ALA A 248 -17.02 -16.38 28.54
N ALA A 249 -16.26 -16.64 27.47
CA ALA A 249 -15.73 -17.97 27.14
C ALA A 249 -14.46 -18.34 27.93
N PHE A 250 -13.71 -17.34 28.43
CA PHE A 250 -12.46 -17.48 29.19
C PHE A 250 -12.58 -16.88 30.59
N PRO A 251 -13.26 -17.55 31.54
CA PRO A 251 -13.55 -17.03 32.86
C PRO A 251 -12.27 -16.64 33.63
N GLY A 252 -12.32 -15.50 34.32
CA GLY A 252 -11.18 -14.95 35.05
C GLY A 252 -10.17 -14.20 34.21
N SER A 253 -10.32 -14.20 32.90
CA SER A 253 -9.51 -13.33 32.00
C SER A 253 -9.92 -11.87 32.15
N THR A 254 -8.98 -10.98 31.84
CA THR A 254 -9.22 -9.54 31.71
C THR A 254 -8.74 -9.05 30.37
N PHE A 255 -9.49 -8.15 29.76
CA PHE A 255 -9.14 -7.45 28.55
C PHE A 255 -9.54 -5.99 28.71
N THR A 256 -8.58 -5.09 28.79
CA THR A 256 -8.83 -3.67 28.98
C THR A 256 -8.16 -2.84 27.92
N VAL A 257 -8.84 -1.79 27.48
CA VAL A 257 -8.29 -0.75 26.60
C VAL A 257 -8.45 0.57 27.36
N ASP A 258 -7.36 1.23 27.66
CA ASP A 258 -7.41 2.52 28.34
C ASP A 258 -7.72 3.69 27.40
N ALA A 259 -7.82 4.90 27.95
CA ALA A 259 -8.15 6.10 27.18
C ALA A 259 -7.06 6.48 26.14
N ALA A 260 -5.82 6.04 26.32
CA ALA A 260 -4.71 6.23 25.40
C ALA A 260 -4.64 5.15 24.30
N GLY A 261 -5.51 4.12 24.39
CA GLY A 261 -5.51 2.99 23.46
C GLY A 261 -4.56 1.86 23.86
N LYS A 262 -3.95 1.92 25.06
CA LYS A 262 -3.13 0.81 25.56
C LYS A 262 -4.02 -0.38 25.90
N ILE A 263 -3.66 -1.53 25.32
CA ILE A 263 -4.36 -2.80 25.51
C ILE A 263 -3.62 -3.61 26.62
N THR A 264 -4.38 -4.15 27.56
CA THR A 264 -3.84 -5.10 28.56
C THR A 264 -4.74 -6.33 28.59
N VAL A 265 -4.13 -7.50 28.36
CA VAL A 265 -4.82 -8.79 28.37
C VAL A 265 -4.15 -9.67 29.42
N THR A 266 -4.94 -10.27 30.31
CA THR A 266 -4.48 -11.32 31.23
C THR A 266 -5.36 -12.53 31.04
N ILE A 267 -4.76 -13.71 30.85
CA ILE A 267 -5.47 -14.98 30.67
C ILE A 267 -4.95 -15.94 31.73
N PRO A 268 -5.81 -16.45 32.60
CA PRO A 268 -5.43 -17.41 33.64
C PRO A 268 -4.81 -18.68 33.05
N GLN A 269 -3.90 -19.29 33.80
CA GLN A 269 -3.25 -20.55 33.46
C GLN A 269 -4.27 -21.64 33.06
N SER A 270 -5.39 -21.75 33.80
CA SER A 270 -6.46 -22.70 33.50
C SER A 270 -7.10 -22.55 32.14
N GLU A 271 -7.09 -21.33 31.61
CA GLU A 271 -7.74 -20.96 30.34
C GLU A 271 -6.78 -21.07 29.15
N ILE A 272 -5.52 -20.66 29.33
CA ILE A 272 -4.51 -20.61 28.26
C ILE A 272 -3.75 -21.93 28.11
N ASN A 273 -3.82 -22.83 29.06
CA ASN A 273 -3.13 -24.12 29.00
C ASN A 273 -3.58 -24.94 27.79
N LYS A 274 -2.66 -25.33 26.90
CA LYS A 274 -2.95 -26.00 25.65
C LYS A 274 -3.95 -25.26 24.75
N THR A 275 -3.98 -23.94 24.84
CA THR A 275 -4.89 -23.09 24.06
C THR A 275 -4.08 -21.96 23.43
N GLY A 276 -4.22 -21.78 22.14
CA GLY A 276 -3.68 -20.65 21.41
C GLY A 276 -4.70 -19.52 21.33
N VAL A 277 -4.25 -18.27 21.40
CA VAL A 277 -5.10 -17.08 21.27
C VAL A 277 -4.46 -16.12 20.27
N LEU A 278 -5.19 -15.78 19.22
CA LEU A 278 -4.82 -14.79 18.22
C LEU A 278 -5.76 -13.60 18.33
N ILE A 279 -5.22 -12.45 18.66
CA ILE A 279 -5.97 -11.20 18.78
C ILE A 279 -5.62 -10.33 17.59
N PHE A 280 -6.60 -9.94 16.81
CA PHE A 280 -6.49 -9.00 15.71
C PHE A 280 -7.19 -7.70 16.09
N TYR A 281 -6.61 -6.58 15.70
CA TYR A 281 -7.22 -5.26 15.81
C TYR A 281 -6.59 -4.31 14.79
N GLN A 282 -7.26 -3.20 14.51
CA GLN A 282 -6.77 -2.21 13.58
C GLN A 282 -6.44 -0.89 14.28
N THR A 283 -5.46 -0.20 13.74
CA THR A 283 -5.24 1.22 14.02
C THR A 283 -5.39 2.03 12.75
N LYS A 284 -5.97 3.23 12.87
CA LYS A 284 -6.11 4.19 11.78
C LYS A 284 -4.86 5.08 11.72
N VAL A 285 -4.34 5.27 10.54
CA VAL A 285 -3.22 6.19 10.27
C VAL A 285 -3.72 7.63 10.42
N GLU A 286 -3.07 8.40 11.30
CA GLU A 286 -3.36 9.82 11.56
C GLU A 286 -2.33 10.73 10.87
N ASN A 287 -1.13 10.22 10.61
CA ASN A 287 -0.05 10.96 9.96
C ASN A 287 0.46 10.19 8.73
N GLU A 288 -0.09 10.50 7.58
CA GLU A 288 0.28 9.87 6.30
C GLU A 288 1.74 10.11 5.85
N ASN A 289 2.43 11.09 6.47
CA ASN A 289 3.84 11.36 6.18
C ASN A 289 4.81 10.53 7.04
N GLN A 290 4.27 9.80 8.01
CA GLN A 290 5.07 8.93 8.87
C GLN A 290 5.39 7.63 8.15
N LYS A 291 6.67 7.28 8.08
CA LYS A 291 7.13 6.05 7.38
C LYS A 291 7.04 4.79 8.26
N ASN A 292 7.15 4.94 9.56
CA ASN A 292 7.15 3.81 10.49
C ASN A 292 6.17 4.07 11.63
N PHE A 293 5.27 3.13 11.86
CA PHE A 293 4.30 3.16 12.95
C PHE A 293 4.74 2.19 14.04
N LEU A 294 4.99 2.71 15.22
CA LEU A 294 5.48 1.93 16.35
C LEU A 294 4.31 1.51 17.25
N ASN A 295 4.38 0.27 17.68
CA ASN A 295 3.44 -0.28 18.64
C ASN A 295 4.19 -1.25 19.55
N ASN A 296 4.50 -0.80 20.77
CA ASN A 296 5.35 -1.51 21.70
C ASN A 296 4.57 -2.58 22.45
N THR A 297 5.23 -3.69 22.77
CA THR A 297 4.59 -4.76 23.53
C THR A 297 5.49 -5.31 24.61
N LYS A 298 4.86 -5.81 25.68
CA LYS A 298 5.50 -6.61 26.73
C LYS A 298 4.63 -7.82 27.00
N VAL A 299 5.27 -8.95 27.26
CA VAL A 299 4.58 -10.21 27.56
C VAL A 299 5.23 -10.90 28.74
N TRP A 300 4.42 -11.47 29.60
CA TRP A 300 4.82 -12.33 30.74
C TRP A 300 4.13 -13.68 30.58
N TYR A 301 4.93 -14.74 30.61
CA TYR A 301 4.43 -16.10 30.49
C TYR A 301 5.44 -17.11 31.07
N HIS A 302 4.98 -18.31 31.35
CA HIS A 302 5.82 -19.42 31.77
C HIS A 302 5.36 -20.72 31.09
N VAL A 303 6.15 -21.16 30.10
CA VAL A 303 5.96 -22.46 29.45
C VAL A 303 6.46 -23.53 30.41
N LYS A 304 5.68 -24.60 30.58
CA LYS A 304 6.00 -25.68 31.50
C LYS A 304 7.35 -26.32 31.19
N GLY A 305 8.24 -26.34 32.16
CA GLY A 305 9.58 -26.91 32.03
C GLY A 305 10.62 -25.94 31.47
N GLU A 306 10.25 -24.67 31.19
CA GLU A 306 11.16 -23.62 30.73
C GLU A 306 11.34 -22.55 31.83
N GLN A 307 12.19 -21.57 31.57
CA GLN A 307 12.30 -20.39 32.46
C GLN A 307 11.16 -19.40 32.13
N ALA A 308 10.62 -18.77 33.18
CA ALA A 308 9.63 -17.72 32.98
C ALA A 308 10.18 -16.54 32.18
N VAL A 309 9.36 -16.01 31.27
CA VAL A 309 9.67 -14.82 30.48
C VAL A 309 8.93 -13.62 31.09
N VAL A 310 9.68 -12.52 31.26
CA VAL A 310 9.18 -11.26 31.83
C VAL A 310 9.56 -10.10 30.90
#